data_7d5bd2ff87c33e2f67137388e9ed8fba
#
_entry.id   7d5bd2ff87c33e2f67137388e9ed8fba
#
_cell.length_a   1.000
_cell.length_b   1.000
_cell.length_c   1.000
_cell.angle_alpha   90.00
_cell.angle_beta   90.00
_cell.angle_gamma   90.00
#
_symmetry.space_group_name_H-M   'P 1'
#
loop_
_entity.id
_entity.type
_entity.pdbx_description
1 polymer ?
#
loop_
_entity_poly.entity_id
_entity_poly.type
_entity_poly.pdbx_seq_one_letter_code
_entity_poly.pdbx_strand_id
1 'polypeptide(L)'
;LVFSSTEAFLNDYYEEYGGELSEKVYKNIEKMRSEADAVESEYNFKSEQYASGEISLEEYELAAAKNEAYDTQRKAVDKLTEQIDRIESLSQKGIKPVLVNELGYNNLFYSQSNQTQILILICAVVILFSSVFSIEKGSNMLILNHCSKNGRKQLYFKKIFTVIPKTFILTLVSYLSLILQNNYLYKLGNMNANIHNLECLQEINLNLSIAEYVILNFIFEFIFVTVVGLIITSLSAFMPQLAVIIISACL
;
A
#
# COMPACT_ATOMS: atom_id res chain seq x y z
N LEU A 1 -4.27 0.96 -14.43
CA LEU A 1 -5.21 0.86 -13.30
C LEU A 1 -6.37 1.80 -13.58
N VAL A 2 -7.53 1.23 -13.91
CA VAL A 2 -8.78 1.98 -14.03
C VAL A 2 -9.38 1.94 -12.63
N PHE A 3 -9.36 3.08 -11.92
CA PHE A 3 -10.08 3.20 -10.67
C PHE A 3 -11.57 2.98 -10.92
N SER A 4 -12.27 2.40 -9.95
CA SER A 4 -13.72 2.50 -9.94
C SER A 4 -14.09 3.99 -9.89
N SER A 5 -15.21 4.36 -10.46
CA SER A 5 -15.66 5.77 -10.43
C SER A 5 -15.76 6.31 -8.98
N THR A 6 -16.11 5.44 -8.02
CA THR A 6 -16.17 5.76 -6.58
C THR A 6 -14.77 6.05 -6.00
N GLU A 7 -13.73 5.30 -6.39
CA GLU A 7 -12.36 5.54 -5.91
C GLU A 7 -11.77 6.84 -6.45
N ALA A 8 -12.05 7.17 -7.71
CA ALA A 8 -11.63 8.44 -8.29
C ALA A 8 -12.27 9.62 -7.53
N PHE A 9 -13.58 9.54 -7.27
CA PHE A 9 -14.31 10.54 -6.51
C PHE A 9 -13.74 10.70 -5.08
N LEU A 10 -13.45 9.61 -4.39
CA LEU A 10 -12.87 9.65 -3.05
C LEU A 10 -11.47 10.27 -3.05
N ASN A 11 -10.63 9.98 -4.05
CA ASN A 11 -9.31 10.58 -4.18
C ASN A 11 -9.38 12.11 -4.32
N ASP A 12 -10.27 12.59 -5.20
CA ASP A 12 -10.48 14.03 -5.38
C ASP A 12 -11.01 14.68 -4.08
N TYR A 13 -11.90 13.98 -3.38
CA TYR A 13 -12.43 14.44 -2.10
C TYR A 13 -11.33 14.57 -1.03
N TYR A 14 -10.47 13.57 -0.88
CA TYR A 14 -9.35 13.63 0.07
C TYR A 14 -8.30 14.68 -0.29
N GLU A 15 -8.11 14.99 -1.58
CA GLU A 15 -7.22 16.06 -2.02
C GLU A 15 -7.76 17.45 -1.57
N GLU A 16 -9.07 17.66 -1.63
CA GLU A 16 -9.70 18.93 -1.29
C GLU A 16 -10.02 19.09 0.21
N TYR A 17 -10.50 18.01 0.84
CA TYR A 17 -11.06 18.05 2.21
C TYR A 17 -10.28 17.22 3.23
N GLY A 18 -9.22 16.52 2.83
CA GLY A 18 -8.39 15.73 3.74
C GLY A 18 -7.69 16.59 4.79
N GLY A 19 -7.61 16.10 6.01
CA GLY A 19 -7.00 16.81 7.14
C GLY A 19 -7.86 16.79 8.38
N GLU A 20 -7.75 17.83 9.22
CA GLU A 20 -8.55 17.93 10.43
C GLU A 20 -10.04 18.06 10.10
N LEU A 21 -10.87 17.30 10.83
CA LEU A 21 -12.31 17.40 10.69
C LEU A 21 -12.78 18.81 11.01
N SER A 22 -13.34 19.47 10.03
CA SER A 22 -13.87 20.82 10.13
C SER A 22 -15.37 20.83 9.84
N GLU A 23 -16.06 21.86 10.32
CA GLU A 23 -17.48 22.07 10.02
C GLU A 23 -17.77 22.10 8.50
N LYS A 24 -16.77 22.50 7.71
CA LYS A 24 -16.84 22.52 6.24
C LYS A 24 -16.98 21.12 5.66
N VAL A 25 -16.27 20.12 6.23
CA VAL A 25 -16.34 18.71 5.81
C VAL A 25 -17.75 18.17 6.03
N TYR A 26 -18.30 18.37 7.23
CA TYR A 26 -19.66 17.91 7.56
C TYR A 26 -20.73 18.53 6.68
N LYS A 27 -20.71 19.86 6.51
CA LYS A 27 -21.65 20.55 5.63
C LYS A 27 -21.56 20.09 4.18
N ASN A 28 -20.37 19.78 3.72
CA ASN A 28 -20.19 19.28 2.35
C ASN A 28 -20.76 17.88 2.18
N ILE A 29 -20.50 16.97 3.12
CA ILE A 29 -21.06 15.59 3.10
C ILE A 29 -22.58 15.63 3.19
N GLU A 30 -23.14 16.43 4.10
CA GLU A 30 -24.60 16.58 4.26
C GLU A 30 -25.23 17.13 2.96
N LYS A 31 -24.59 18.11 2.32
CA LYS A 31 -25.03 18.63 1.04
C LYS A 31 -25.02 17.54 -0.05
N MET A 32 -23.92 16.82 -0.18
CA MET A 32 -23.80 15.74 -1.18
C MET A 32 -24.82 14.62 -0.93
N ARG A 33 -25.08 14.28 0.33
CA ARG A 33 -26.10 13.30 0.70
C ARG A 33 -27.50 13.79 0.31
N SER A 34 -27.84 15.02 0.67
CA SER A 34 -29.14 15.59 0.34
C SER A 34 -29.38 15.70 -1.18
N GLU A 35 -28.36 16.00 -1.96
CA GLU A 35 -28.42 16.00 -3.42
C GLU A 35 -28.66 14.59 -3.99
N ALA A 36 -27.95 13.58 -3.48
CA ALA A 36 -28.11 12.20 -3.90
C ALA A 36 -29.48 11.63 -3.52
N ASP A 37 -29.97 11.91 -2.32
CA ASP A 37 -31.30 11.49 -1.84
C ASP A 37 -32.42 12.16 -2.64
N ALA A 38 -32.26 13.42 -3.02
CA ALA A 38 -33.23 14.13 -3.89
C ALA A 38 -33.33 13.48 -5.26
N VAL A 39 -32.19 13.08 -5.86
CA VAL A 39 -32.19 12.39 -7.15
C VAL A 39 -32.82 11.01 -7.07
N GLU A 40 -32.57 10.28 -5.99
CA GLU A 40 -33.20 8.97 -5.76
C GLU A 40 -34.72 9.09 -5.60
N SER A 41 -35.16 10.08 -4.83
CA SER A 41 -36.59 10.37 -4.64
C SER A 41 -37.26 10.75 -5.97
N GLU A 42 -36.60 11.57 -6.80
CA GLU A 42 -37.07 11.90 -8.15
C GLU A 42 -37.18 10.67 -9.03
N TYR A 43 -36.19 9.81 -9.00
CA TYR A 43 -36.20 8.55 -9.75
C TYR A 43 -37.33 7.62 -9.32
N ASN A 44 -37.50 7.42 -8.00
CA ASN A 44 -38.57 6.58 -7.47
C ASN A 44 -39.95 7.09 -7.87
N PHE A 45 -40.17 8.40 -7.79
CA PHE A 45 -41.42 9.02 -8.21
C PHE A 45 -41.67 8.83 -9.71
N LYS A 46 -40.67 9.04 -10.59
CA LYS A 46 -40.80 8.81 -12.04
C LYS A 46 -40.96 7.33 -12.37
N SER A 47 -40.37 6.44 -11.60
CA SER A 47 -40.56 4.99 -11.76
C SER A 47 -42.03 4.57 -11.53
N GLU A 48 -42.68 5.15 -10.50
CA GLU A 48 -44.10 4.94 -10.24
C GLU A 48 -44.98 5.51 -11.33
N GLN A 49 -44.68 6.71 -11.84
CA GLN A 49 -45.40 7.33 -12.94
C GLN A 49 -45.24 6.54 -14.25
N TYR A 50 -44.10 5.96 -14.52
CA TYR A 50 -43.88 5.09 -15.65
C TYR A 50 -44.70 3.79 -15.54
N ALA A 51 -44.72 3.19 -14.35
CA ALA A 51 -45.50 1.99 -14.09
C ALA A 51 -47.04 2.22 -14.23
N SER A 52 -47.49 3.45 -13.95
CA SER A 52 -48.90 3.86 -14.14
C SER A 52 -49.21 4.30 -15.59
N GLY A 53 -48.21 4.43 -16.45
CA GLY A 53 -48.34 4.90 -17.82
C GLY A 53 -48.50 6.41 -17.99
N GLU A 54 -48.14 7.20 -16.98
CA GLU A 54 -48.27 8.66 -16.96
C GLU A 54 -47.10 9.37 -17.68
N ILE A 55 -45.91 8.74 -17.74
CA ILE A 55 -44.74 9.31 -18.42
C ILE A 55 -44.21 8.36 -19.50
N SER A 56 -43.43 8.92 -20.44
CA SER A 56 -42.81 8.18 -21.51
C SER A 56 -41.60 7.36 -21.04
N LEU A 57 -41.22 6.34 -21.82
CA LEU A 57 -39.99 5.55 -21.60
C LEU A 57 -38.74 6.47 -21.61
N GLU A 58 -38.71 7.46 -22.49
CA GLU A 58 -37.57 8.39 -22.60
C GLU A 58 -37.39 9.22 -21.29
N GLU A 59 -38.46 9.68 -20.66
CA GLU A 59 -38.42 10.42 -19.41
C GLU A 59 -37.97 9.52 -18.22
N TYR A 60 -38.39 8.26 -18.22
CA TYR A 60 -37.96 7.27 -17.25
C TYR A 60 -36.48 6.94 -17.41
N GLU A 61 -36.01 6.68 -18.66
CA GLU A 61 -34.59 6.38 -18.92
C GLU A 61 -33.68 7.55 -18.56
N LEU A 62 -34.10 8.79 -18.75
CA LEU A 62 -33.35 9.97 -18.33
C LEU A 62 -33.22 10.03 -16.81
N ALA A 63 -34.28 9.74 -16.09
CA ALA A 63 -34.23 9.69 -14.61
C ALA A 63 -33.37 8.54 -14.10
N ALA A 64 -33.44 7.38 -14.72
CA ALA A 64 -32.61 6.22 -14.42
C ALA A 64 -31.11 6.50 -14.63
N ALA A 65 -30.76 7.08 -15.77
CA ALA A 65 -29.38 7.48 -16.08
C ALA A 65 -28.83 8.52 -15.08
N LYS A 66 -29.69 9.49 -14.68
CA LYS A 66 -29.32 10.46 -13.64
C LYS A 66 -29.10 9.79 -12.29
N ASN A 67 -29.98 8.89 -11.87
CA ASN A 67 -29.82 8.15 -10.61
C ASN A 67 -28.57 7.27 -10.60
N GLU A 68 -28.27 6.60 -11.72
CA GLU A 68 -27.04 5.80 -11.87
C GLU A 68 -25.77 6.66 -11.74
N ALA A 69 -25.77 7.87 -12.33
CA ALA A 69 -24.67 8.82 -12.21
C ALA A 69 -24.42 9.23 -10.73
N TYR A 70 -25.48 9.37 -9.93
CA TYR A 70 -25.38 9.71 -8.51
C TYR A 70 -25.12 8.51 -7.59
N ASP A 71 -25.27 7.27 -8.04
CA ASP A 71 -24.99 6.06 -7.26
C ASP A 71 -23.50 6.01 -6.80
N THR A 72 -22.59 6.44 -7.65
CA THR A 72 -21.16 6.59 -7.30
C THR A 72 -20.94 7.57 -6.18
N GLN A 73 -21.60 8.74 -6.23
CA GLN A 73 -21.50 9.76 -5.19
C GLN A 73 -22.11 9.26 -3.87
N ARG A 74 -23.26 8.57 -3.92
CA ARG A 74 -23.92 7.98 -2.74
C ARG A 74 -23.00 6.99 -2.02
N LYS A 75 -22.43 6.04 -2.78
CA LYS A 75 -21.46 5.07 -2.24
C LYS A 75 -20.23 5.72 -1.65
N ALA A 76 -19.75 6.82 -2.24
CA ALA A 76 -18.62 7.56 -1.70
C ALA A 76 -18.99 8.29 -0.40
N VAL A 77 -20.17 8.93 -0.35
CA VAL A 77 -20.68 9.63 0.85
C VAL A 77 -20.88 8.65 2.01
N ASP A 78 -21.41 7.46 1.75
CA ASP A 78 -21.59 6.42 2.77
C ASP A 78 -20.25 6.00 3.37
N LYS A 79 -19.24 5.73 2.54
CA LYS A 79 -17.88 5.40 3.00
C LYS A 79 -17.25 6.53 3.81
N LEU A 80 -17.39 7.78 3.35
CA LEU A 80 -16.88 8.95 4.07
C LEU A 80 -17.56 9.14 5.42
N THR A 81 -18.87 8.91 5.49
CA THR A 81 -19.61 8.99 6.75
C THR A 81 -19.13 7.92 7.73
N GLU A 82 -19.05 6.67 7.29
CA GLU A 82 -18.53 5.57 8.10
C GLU A 82 -17.12 5.85 8.63
N GLN A 83 -16.25 6.37 7.78
CA GLN A 83 -14.91 6.79 8.19
C GLN A 83 -14.94 7.90 9.23
N ILE A 84 -15.77 8.94 9.04
CA ILE A 84 -15.88 10.06 9.97
C ILE A 84 -16.39 9.60 11.33
N ASP A 85 -17.49 8.83 11.37
CA ASP A 85 -18.04 8.29 12.61
C ASP A 85 -16.99 7.47 13.39
N ARG A 86 -16.20 6.71 12.67
CA ARG A 86 -15.10 5.93 13.21
C ARG A 86 -13.98 6.80 13.80
N ILE A 87 -13.47 7.76 13.04
CA ILE A 87 -12.36 8.61 13.51
C ILE A 87 -12.82 9.58 14.60
N GLU A 88 -14.09 10.00 14.65
CA GLU A 88 -14.64 10.79 15.76
C GLU A 88 -14.61 10.01 17.08
N SER A 89 -14.87 8.72 17.04
CA SER A 89 -14.79 7.88 18.23
C SER A 89 -13.38 7.88 18.85
N LEU A 90 -12.33 8.15 18.06
CA LEU A 90 -10.97 8.26 18.53
C LEU A 90 -10.70 9.50 19.39
N SER A 91 -11.52 10.55 19.24
CA SER A 91 -11.44 11.73 20.11
C SER A 91 -11.67 11.38 21.57
N GLN A 92 -12.53 10.40 21.85
CA GLN A 92 -12.78 9.91 23.21
C GLN A 92 -11.55 9.20 23.81
N LYS A 93 -10.65 8.72 22.96
CA LYS A 93 -9.38 8.10 23.34
C LYS A 93 -8.21 9.11 23.36
N GLY A 94 -8.49 10.41 23.18
CA GLY A 94 -7.48 11.47 23.16
C GLY A 94 -6.66 11.53 21.86
N ILE A 95 -7.10 10.86 20.80
CA ILE A 95 -6.45 10.87 19.48
C ILE A 95 -7.16 11.94 18.63
N LYS A 96 -6.37 12.80 17.98
CA LYS A 96 -6.90 13.83 17.09
C LYS A 96 -7.54 13.19 15.85
N PRO A 97 -8.83 13.44 15.56
CA PRO A 97 -9.48 12.92 14.38
C PRO A 97 -8.97 13.66 13.13
N VAL A 98 -8.44 12.90 12.19
CA VAL A 98 -7.90 13.41 10.92
C VAL A 98 -8.41 12.56 9.78
N LEU A 99 -9.06 13.19 8.80
CA LEU A 99 -9.51 12.52 7.58
C LEU A 99 -8.31 12.25 6.67
N VAL A 100 -8.03 10.99 6.42
CA VAL A 100 -6.90 10.53 5.59
C VAL A 100 -7.41 9.63 4.45
N ASN A 101 -6.66 9.57 3.36
CA ASN A 101 -6.99 8.69 2.24
C ASN A 101 -6.69 7.23 2.59
N GLU A 102 -7.68 6.53 3.13
CA GLU A 102 -7.54 5.11 3.54
C GLU A 102 -7.23 4.18 2.38
N LEU A 103 -7.77 4.43 1.19
CA LEU A 103 -7.50 3.62 0.01
C LEU A 103 -6.00 3.60 -0.33
N GLY A 104 -5.36 4.76 -0.27
CA GLY A 104 -3.94 4.90 -0.54
C GLY A 104 -3.07 4.19 0.50
N TYR A 105 -3.39 4.35 1.77
CA TYR A 105 -2.64 3.72 2.84
C TYR A 105 -2.91 2.21 2.96
N ASN A 106 -4.14 1.76 2.74
CA ASN A 106 -4.47 0.33 2.65
C ASN A 106 -3.68 -0.33 1.49
N ASN A 107 -3.58 0.35 0.36
CA ASN A 107 -2.80 -0.14 -0.77
C ASN A 107 -1.29 -0.16 -0.47
N LEU A 108 -0.79 0.82 0.28
CA LEU A 108 0.61 0.87 0.69
C LEU A 108 0.99 -0.26 1.66
N PHE A 109 0.12 -0.60 2.62
CA PHE A 109 0.47 -1.54 3.70
C PHE A 109 -0.03 -2.97 3.48
N TYR A 110 -1.20 -3.17 2.88
CA TYR A 110 -1.89 -4.47 2.85
C TYR A 110 -2.28 -4.97 1.46
N SER A 111 -2.05 -4.19 0.39
CA SER A 111 -2.50 -4.60 -0.93
C SER A 111 -1.67 -5.75 -1.52
N GLN A 112 -2.28 -6.42 -2.49
CA GLN A 112 -1.60 -7.41 -3.33
C GLN A 112 -0.40 -6.79 -4.08
N SER A 113 -0.43 -5.49 -4.35
CA SER A 113 0.69 -4.74 -4.96
C SER A 113 1.93 -4.76 -4.06
N ASN A 114 1.76 -4.53 -2.75
CA ASN A 114 2.84 -4.60 -1.78
C ASN A 114 3.42 -6.03 -1.68
N GLN A 115 2.57 -7.05 -1.61
CA GLN A 115 3.01 -8.45 -1.59
C GLN A 115 3.79 -8.83 -2.85
N THR A 116 3.32 -8.41 -4.02
CA THR A 116 4.01 -8.65 -5.30
C THR A 116 5.38 -7.97 -5.32
N GLN A 117 5.49 -6.75 -4.79
CA GLN A 117 6.74 -6.02 -4.72
C GLN A 117 7.76 -6.72 -3.81
N ILE A 118 7.35 -7.18 -2.63
CA ILE A 118 8.22 -7.95 -1.73
C ILE A 118 8.71 -9.22 -2.42
N LEU A 119 7.84 -9.91 -3.15
CA LEU A 119 8.21 -11.11 -3.91
C LEU A 119 9.26 -10.80 -5.00
N ILE A 120 9.06 -9.71 -5.77
CA ILE A 120 10.04 -9.25 -6.77
C ILE A 120 11.38 -8.92 -6.09
N LEU A 121 11.33 -8.25 -4.94
CA LEU A 121 12.51 -7.89 -4.15
C LEU A 121 13.28 -9.14 -3.69
N ILE A 122 12.57 -10.15 -3.19
CA ILE A 122 13.17 -11.43 -2.79
C ILE A 122 13.80 -12.13 -4.01
N CYS A 123 13.11 -12.17 -5.16
CA CYS A 123 13.68 -12.73 -6.39
C CYS A 123 14.98 -12.02 -6.82
N ALA A 124 15.00 -10.68 -6.74
CA ALA A 124 16.20 -9.90 -7.03
C ALA A 124 17.34 -10.23 -6.07
N VAL A 125 17.06 -10.38 -4.78
CA VAL A 125 18.03 -10.78 -3.74
C VAL A 125 18.57 -12.18 -4.02
N VAL A 126 17.72 -13.13 -4.39
CA VAL A 126 18.15 -14.49 -4.77
C VAL A 126 19.12 -14.46 -5.94
N ILE A 127 18.78 -13.75 -7.00
CA ILE A 127 19.62 -13.65 -8.21
C ILE A 127 20.97 -12.99 -7.88
N LEU A 128 20.97 -11.88 -7.14
CA LEU A 128 22.17 -11.12 -6.82
C LEU A 128 23.12 -11.86 -5.88
N PHE A 129 22.60 -12.55 -4.87
CA PHE A 129 23.42 -13.14 -3.82
C PHE A 129 23.74 -14.63 -4.03
N SER A 130 23.00 -15.34 -4.88
CA SER A 130 23.30 -16.74 -5.22
C SER A 130 24.66 -16.92 -5.89
N SER A 131 25.17 -15.89 -6.54
CA SER A 131 26.45 -15.90 -7.27
C SER A 131 27.67 -15.54 -6.42
N VAL A 132 27.50 -14.98 -5.22
CA VAL A 132 28.59 -14.35 -4.44
C VAL A 132 29.78 -15.27 -4.16
N PHE A 133 29.54 -16.53 -3.82
CA PHE A 133 30.60 -17.52 -3.62
C PHE A 133 30.66 -18.57 -4.73
N SER A 134 29.57 -18.82 -5.43
CA SER A 134 29.50 -19.89 -6.45
C SER A 134 30.34 -19.59 -7.69
N ILE A 135 30.50 -18.32 -8.06
CA ILE A 135 31.38 -17.91 -9.17
C ILE A 135 32.86 -18.25 -8.87
N GLU A 136 33.33 -18.00 -7.64
CA GLU A 136 34.71 -18.33 -7.26
C GLU A 136 34.95 -19.83 -7.17
N LYS A 137 33.91 -20.58 -6.78
CA LYS A 137 33.98 -22.06 -6.78
C LYS A 137 34.12 -22.60 -8.21
N GLY A 138 33.38 -22.06 -9.17
CA GLY A 138 33.43 -22.46 -10.57
C GLY A 138 34.75 -22.11 -11.26
N SER A 139 35.45 -21.03 -10.82
CA SER A 139 36.71 -20.56 -11.39
C SER A 139 37.99 -21.10 -10.70
N ASN A 140 37.86 -22.05 -9.75
CA ASN A 140 38.95 -22.53 -8.90
C ASN A 140 39.69 -21.46 -8.09
N MET A 141 39.20 -20.21 -8.07
CA MET A 141 39.79 -19.12 -7.26
C MET A 141 39.73 -19.38 -5.76
N LEU A 142 38.79 -20.21 -5.31
CA LEU A 142 38.73 -20.64 -3.92
C LEU A 142 40.02 -21.33 -3.45
N ILE A 143 40.68 -22.11 -4.31
CA ILE A 143 41.92 -22.79 -3.98
C ILE A 143 43.05 -21.77 -3.73
N LEU A 144 43.18 -20.75 -4.59
CA LEU A 144 44.14 -19.66 -4.41
C LEU A 144 43.90 -18.86 -3.15
N ASN A 145 42.65 -18.57 -2.82
CA ASN A 145 42.25 -17.86 -1.62
C ASN A 145 42.49 -18.68 -0.34
N HIS A 146 42.46 -20.02 -0.42
CA HIS A 146 42.76 -20.91 0.72
C HIS A 146 44.26 -20.98 1.02
N CYS A 147 45.15 -20.70 0.08
CA CYS A 147 46.59 -20.70 0.28
C CYS A 147 47.10 -19.44 0.97
N SER A 148 46.32 -18.38 1.09
CA SER A 148 46.73 -17.16 1.77
C SER A 148 46.48 -17.26 3.28
N LYS A 149 47.48 -16.87 4.11
CA LYS A 149 47.49 -17.01 5.58
C LYS A 149 46.26 -16.44 6.33
N ASN A 150 45.56 -15.46 5.73
CA ASN A 150 44.37 -14.83 6.30
C ASN A 150 43.18 -14.77 5.32
N GLY A 151 43.32 -15.33 4.10
CA GLY A 151 42.38 -15.08 3.00
C GLY A 151 40.98 -15.63 3.24
N ARG A 152 40.89 -16.82 3.86
CA ARG A 152 39.61 -17.52 3.99
C ARG A 152 38.61 -16.79 4.89
N LYS A 153 39.02 -16.45 6.12
CA LYS A 153 38.14 -15.78 7.08
C LYS A 153 37.83 -14.34 6.68
N GLN A 154 38.85 -13.58 6.30
CA GLN A 154 38.67 -12.17 5.94
C GLN A 154 37.84 -12.02 4.66
N LEU A 155 38.02 -12.87 3.65
CA LEU A 155 37.25 -12.83 2.43
C LEU A 155 35.76 -13.14 2.70
N TYR A 156 35.50 -14.17 3.50
CA TYR A 156 34.15 -14.57 3.88
C TYR A 156 33.42 -13.42 4.61
N PHE A 157 34.05 -12.85 5.64
CA PHE A 157 33.47 -11.73 6.36
C PHE A 157 33.27 -10.49 5.47
N LYS A 158 34.24 -10.14 4.63
CA LYS A 158 34.08 -9.01 3.72
C LYS A 158 32.89 -9.20 2.77
N LYS A 159 32.70 -10.40 2.24
CA LYS A 159 31.56 -10.70 1.35
C LYS A 159 30.22 -10.63 2.10
N ILE A 160 30.11 -11.20 3.30
CA ILE A 160 28.93 -11.10 4.12
C ILE A 160 28.63 -9.64 4.46
N PHE A 161 29.63 -8.85 4.88
CA PHE A 161 29.44 -7.43 5.16
C PHE A 161 28.99 -6.62 3.94
N THR A 162 29.29 -7.04 2.71
CA THR A 162 28.77 -6.35 1.50
C THR A 162 27.29 -6.63 1.22
N VAL A 163 26.70 -7.63 1.86
CA VAL A 163 25.25 -7.91 1.73
C VAL A 163 24.43 -6.76 2.30
N ILE A 164 24.78 -6.27 3.49
CA ILE A 164 24.02 -5.24 4.21
C ILE A 164 23.81 -3.96 3.39
N PRO A 165 24.86 -3.28 2.86
CA PRO A 165 24.66 -2.08 2.07
C PRO A 165 23.94 -2.34 0.74
N LYS A 166 24.12 -3.50 0.14
CA LYS A 166 23.43 -3.85 -1.12
C LYS A 166 21.93 -4.09 -0.88
N THR A 167 21.59 -4.83 0.17
CA THR A 167 20.17 -5.02 0.54
C THR A 167 19.53 -3.71 0.95
N PHE A 168 20.25 -2.83 1.67
CA PHE A 168 19.75 -1.50 2.01
C PHE A 168 19.37 -0.68 0.77
N ILE A 169 20.26 -0.59 -0.20
CA ILE A 169 20.01 0.16 -1.45
C ILE A 169 18.82 -0.47 -2.21
N LEU A 170 18.78 -1.79 -2.31
CA LEU A 170 17.73 -2.51 -3.03
C LEU A 170 16.37 -2.30 -2.38
N THR A 171 16.28 -2.46 -1.05
CA THR A 171 15.05 -2.23 -0.29
C THR A 171 14.64 -0.76 -0.35
N LEU A 172 15.58 0.17 -0.25
CA LEU A 172 15.30 1.61 -0.33
C LEU A 172 14.68 1.98 -1.68
N VAL A 173 15.28 1.53 -2.80
CA VAL A 173 14.75 1.81 -4.14
C VAL A 173 13.37 1.18 -4.32
N SER A 174 13.20 -0.06 -3.90
CA SER A 174 11.92 -0.77 -3.94
C SER A 174 10.84 -0.01 -3.15
N TYR A 175 11.12 0.32 -1.90
CA TYR A 175 10.18 0.98 -0.99
C TYR A 175 9.82 2.40 -1.43
N LEU A 176 10.81 3.17 -1.89
CA LEU A 176 10.56 4.50 -2.46
C LEU A 176 9.69 4.42 -3.72
N SER A 177 9.90 3.42 -4.58
CA SER A 177 9.06 3.25 -5.77
C SER A 177 7.61 2.95 -5.40
N LEU A 178 7.36 2.15 -4.35
CA LEU A 178 6.02 1.87 -3.82
C LEU A 178 5.34 3.15 -3.29
N ILE A 179 6.05 3.92 -2.47
CA ILE A 179 5.53 5.19 -1.93
C ILE A 179 5.20 6.16 -3.07
N LEU A 180 6.10 6.33 -4.03
CA LEU A 180 5.90 7.24 -5.16
C LEU A 180 4.71 6.81 -6.02
N GLN A 181 4.56 5.51 -6.30
CA GLN A 181 3.43 4.98 -7.03
C GLN A 181 2.11 5.23 -6.31
N ASN A 182 2.05 4.92 -5.00
CA ASN A 182 0.84 5.16 -4.21
C ASN A 182 0.54 6.65 -4.05
N ASN A 183 1.55 7.49 -3.87
CA ASN A 183 1.34 8.94 -3.81
C ASN A 183 0.84 9.51 -5.15
N TYR A 184 1.32 9.01 -6.27
CA TYR A 184 0.84 9.41 -7.59
C TYR A 184 -0.62 9.02 -7.82
N LEU A 185 -1.01 7.80 -7.40
CA LEU A 185 -2.35 7.25 -7.63
C LEU A 185 -3.39 7.77 -6.63
N TYR A 186 -3.03 7.90 -5.36
CA TYR A 186 -3.97 8.13 -4.26
C TYR A 186 -3.74 9.45 -3.51
N LYS A 187 -2.76 10.27 -3.92
CA LYS A 187 -2.48 11.55 -3.26
C LYS A 187 -2.33 11.40 -1.74
N LEU A 188 -1.37 10.58 -1.32
CA LEU A 188 -1.09 10.34 0.10
C LEU A 188 -0.82 11.66 0.82
N GLY A 189 -1.69 12.02 1.76
CA GLY A 189 -1.60 13.24 2.55
C GLY A 189 -1.64 12.95 4.05
N ASN A 190 -1.43 14.00 4.86
CA ASN A 190 -1.62 13.93 6.32
C ASN A 190 -0.76 12.86 7.04
N MET A 191 0.48 12.67 6.60
CA MET A 191 1.41 11.69 7.19
C MET A 191 1.69 11.90 8.68
N ASN A 192 1.41 13.10 9.21
CA ASN A 192 1.53 13.40 10.64
C ASN A 192 0.33 12.93 11.46
N ALA A 193 -0.74 12.46 10.81
CA ALA A 193 -1.89 11.89 11.50
C ALA A 193 -1.48 10.62 12.25
N ASN A 194 -2.21 10.33 13.35
CA ASN A 194 -2.02 9.09 14.09
C ASN A 194 -2.48 7.89 13.26
N ILE A 195 -1.77 6.76 13.36
CA ILE A 195 -2.08 5.52 12.62
C ILE A 195 -3.49 4.99 12.89
N HIS A 196 -4.07 5.26 14.06
CA HIS A 196 -5.42 4.84 14.40
C HIS A 196 -6.51 5.52 13.55
N ASN A 197 -6.17 6.62 12.83
CA ASN A 197 -7.07 7.21 11.84
C ASN A 197 -7.24 6.31 10.60
N LEU A 198 -6.39 5.29 10.42
CA LEU A 198 -6.49 4.27 9.38
C LEU A 198 -7.19 3.04 9.93
N GLU A 199 -8.25 2.58 9.27
CA GLU A 199 -9.00 1.38 9.67
C GLU A 199 -8.08 0.16 9.82
N CYS A 200 -7.22 -0.06 8.84
CA CYS A 200 -6.31 -1.20 8.80
C CYS A 200 -5.28 -1.25 9.94
N LEU A 201 -5.05 -0.14 10.65
CA LEU A 201 -4.05 -0.05 11.73
C LEU A 201 -4.66 0.23 13.11
N GLN A 202 -5.98 0.25 13.23
CA GLN A 202 -6.68 0.58 14.48
C GLN A 202 -6.38 -0.36 15.65
N GLU A 203 -6.16 -1.65 15.36
CA GLU A 203 -5.89 -2.68 16.37
C GLU A 203 -4.44 -2.66 16.88
N ILE A 204 -3.56 -1.89 16.24
CA ILE A 204 -2.16 -1.81 16.63
C ILE A 204 -2.02 -0.93 17.85
N ASN A 205 -1.61 -1.49 18.98
CA ASN A 205 -1.38 -0.77 20.24
C ASN A 205 -0.11 0.09 20.24
N LEU A 206 0.12 0.87 19.18
CA LEU A 206 1.25 1.78 19.06
C LEU A 206 0.72 3.19 18.80
N ASN A 207 1.14 4.15 19.60
CA ASN A 207 0.79 5.55 19.39
C ASN A 207 1.85 6.23 18.51
N LEU A 208 1.76 6.00 17.20
CA LEU A 208 2.68 6.51 16.20
C LEU A 208 1.94 7.37 15.18
N SER A 209 2.66 8.28 14.53
CA SER A 209 2.19 8.91 13.30
C SER A 209 2.31 7.95 12.11
N ILE A 210 1.56 8.21 11.05
CA ILE A 210 1.64 7.43 9.81
C ILE A 210 3.07 7.45 9.24
N ALA A 211 3.75 8.61 9.30
CA ALA A 211 5.15 8.73 8.85
C ALA A 211 6.10 7.83 9.65
N GLU A 212 5.96 7.80 10.98
CA GLU A 212 6.77 6.93 11.84
C GLU A 212 6.49 5.45 11.55
N TYR A 213 5.23 5.10 11.29
CA TYR A 213 4.86 3.73 10.91
C TYR A 213 5.44 3.33 9.55
N VAL A 214 5.45 4.22 8.56
CA VAL A 214 6.11 4.01 7.25
C VAL A 214 7.60 3.73 7.43
N ILE A 215 8.28 4.50 8.28
CA ILE A 215 9.72 4.28 8.58
C ILE A 215 9.91 2.94 9.30
N LEU A 216 9.07 2.61 10.26
CA LEU A 216 9.13 1.36 11.00
C LEU A 216 8.94 0.15 10.06
N ASN A 217 7.96 0.22 9.16
CA ASN A 217 7.69 -0.82 8.17
C ASN A 217 8.90 -1.00 7.22
N PHE A 218 9.50 0.09 6.74
CA PHE A 218 10.75 0.05 5.97
C PHE A 218 11.88 -0.66 6.73
N ILE A 219 12.06 -0.37 8.02
CA ILE A 219 13.10 -1.01 8.84
C ILE A 219 12.86 -2.52 8.95
N PHE A 220 11.61 -2.95 9.18
CA PHE A 220 11.28 -4.37 9.23
C PHE A 220 11.52 -5.06 7.89
N GLU A 221 11.11 -4.45 6.78
CA GLU A 221 11.35 -4.99 5.44
C GLU A 221 12.85 -5.10 5.16
N PHE A 222 13.64 -4.06 5.48
CA PHE A 222 15.10 -4.09 5.32
C PHE A 222 15.76 -5.21 6.15
N ILE A 223 15.38 -5.39 7.41
CA ILE A 223 15.89 -6.46 8.25
C ILE A 223 15.56 -7.82 7.65
N PHE A 224 14.31 -8.02 7.25
CA PHE A 224 13.84 -9.26 6.64
C PHE A 224 14.64 -9.58 5.36
N VAL A 225 14.73 -8.64 4.43
CA VAL A 225 15.48 -8.79 3.17
C VAL A 225 16.96 -9.05 3.43
N THR A 226 17.54 -8.40 4.43
CA THR A 226 18.95 -8.62 4.82
C THR A 226 19.17 -10.03 5.35
N VAL A 227 18.28 -10.53 6.20
CA VAL A 227 18.35 -11.92 6.72
C VAL A 227 18.26 -12.93 5.56
N VAL A 228 17.31 -12.74 4.65
CA VAL A 228 17.19 -13.58 3.44
C VAL A 228 18.47 -13.52 2.61
N GLY A 229 19.02 -12.33 2.36
CA GLY A 229 20.28 -12.13 1.62
C GLY A 229 21.47 -12.84 2.28
N LEU A 230 21.57 -12.80 3.61
CA LEU A 230 22.60 -13.49 4.38
C LEU A 230 22.49 -15.02 4.29
N ILE A 231 21.26 -15.55 4.35
CA ILE A 231 21.00 -16.99 4.20
C ILE A 231 21.42 -17.44 2.79
N ILE A 232 20.98 -16.74 1.75
CA ILE A 232 21.30 -17.08 0.36
C ILE A 232 22.81 -16.99 0.10
N THR A 233 23.45 -15.93 0.59
CA THR A 233 24.91 -15.77 0.50
C THR A 233 25.63 -16.92 1.18
N SER A 234 25.17 -17.34 2.35
CA SER A 234 25.76 -18.48 3.08
C SER A 234 25.56 -19.81 2.31
N LEU A 235 24.37 -20.04 1.76
CA LEU A 235 24.09 -21.22 0.92
C LEU A 235 24.99 -21.26 -0.34
N SER A 236 25.26 -20.11 -0.95
CA SER A 236 26.13 -20.02 -2.14
C SER A 236 27.57 -20.46 -1.87
N ALA A 237 28.02 -20.50 -0.61
CA ALA A 237 29.34 -21.03 -0.25
C ALA A 237 29.40 -22.56 -0.32
N PHE A 238 28.28 -23.24 -0.15
CA PHE A 238 28.22 -24.70 -0.12
C PHE A 238 27.73 -25.32 -1.42
N MET A 239 26.84 -24.63 -2.15
CA MET A 239 26.12 -25.14 -3.31
C MET A 239 26.49 -24.37 -4.60
N PRO A 240 26.35 -25.00 -5.79
CA PRO A 240 26.45 -24.29 -7.06
C PRO A 240 25.26 -23.33 -7.23
N GLN A 241 25.45 -22.27 -8.01
CA GLN A 241 24.48 -21.17 -8.17
C GLN A 241 23.06 -21.65 -8.53
N LEU A 242 22.95 -22.59 -9.48
CA LEU A 242 21.66 -23.16 -9.89
C LEU A 242 20.93 -23.85 -8.73
N ALA A 243 21.64 -24.61 -7.91
CA ALA A 243 21.04 -25.27 -6.74
C ALA A 243 20.54 -24.27 -5.71
N VAL A 244 21.29 -23.16 -5.48
CA VAL A 244 20.86 -22.08 -4.56
C VAL A 244 19.58 -21.42 -5.09
N ILE A 245 19.50 -21.10 -6.38
CA ILE A 245 18.31 -20.50 -6.99
C ILE A 245 17.10 -21.40 -6.86
N ILE A 246 17.24 -22.70 -7.17
CA ILE A 246 16.14 -23.69 -7.08
C ILE A 246 15.63 -23.80 -5.65
N ILE A 247 16.54 -23.97 -4.67
CA ILE A 247 16.17 -24.08 -3.25
C ILE A 247 15.50 -22.82 -2.76
N SER A 248 16.01 -21.64 -3.15
CA SER A 248 15.43 -20.35 -2.75
C SER A 248 14.06 -20.08 -3.39
N ALA A 249 13.78 -20.67 -4.55
CA ALA A 249 12.46 -20.59 -5.19
C ALA A 249 11.41 -21.54 -4.57
N CYS A 250 11.87 -22.54 -3.79
CA CYS A 250 11.00 -23.46 -3.08
C CYS A 250 10.71 -23.05 -1.62
N LEU A 251 11.40 -22.02 -1.11
CA LEU A 251 11.20 -21.43 0.23
C LEU A 251 10.23 -20.26 0.18
#